data_e85d4e1c6dcf2b1082108a4a760f356c
#
_entry.id   e85d4e1c6dcf2b1082108a4a760f356c
#
_cell.length_a   1.000
_cell.length_b   1.000
_cell.length_c   1.000
_cell.angle_alpha   90.00
_cell.angle_beta   90.00
_cell.angle_gamma   90.00
#
_symmetry.space_group_name_H-M   'P 1'
#
loop_
_entity.id
_entity.type
_entity.pdbx_description
1 polymer ?
#
loop_
_entity_poly.entity_id
_entity_poly.type
_entity_poly.pdbx_seq_one_letter_code
_entity_poly.pdbx_strand_id
1 'polypeptide(L)'
;EGQVVLLCGEAGIGKSRLVRHLRDQLMGEHYETLQYQCSPHRTNTVLYPVVTYLRQVAGLADEDSASMQQQKLATLMADNGFDDRITIALFADLLSIQGHDQDQLANVSPDKCKDMTLEALVQYLHRLADRSPALLIVEDAHWLDPTTLDLMTRVIDRIRQMRLLVLITFRPDFRPVWAEYSHVTFLTLNRLPRRQSAELIATMTGGKVLPQEVQQAILAKTDGVPLYIEELMESLLETGLLAEGIDSFALKAPLKDMVIPDSLQALLMERVDRLGPVKEIAQIGAAIGREFTYELLRATVEITDSQLN
;
A
#
# COMPACT_ATOMS: atom_id res chain seq x y z
N GLU A 1 16.99 12.18 -15.00
CA GLU A 1 17.66 10.97 -14.51
C GLU A 1 16.81 10.36 -13.39
N GLY A 2 16.52 9.06 -13.48
CA GLY A 2 15.70 8.39 -12.51
C GLY A 2 16.40 8.16 -11.18
N GLN A 3 15.61 8.03 -10.11
CA GLN A 3 16.07 7.88 -8.73
C GLN A 3 15.24 6.81 -8.01
N VAL A 4 15.85 6.17 -7.02
CA VAL A 4 15.20 5.21 -6.12
C VAL A 4 15.30 5.70 -4.69
N VAL A 5 14.19 5.68 -3.98
CA VAL A 5 14.12 5.94 -2.54
C VAL A 5 13.61 4.69 -1.83
N LEU A 6 14.42 4.13 -0.97
CA LEU A 6 14.11 3.01 -0.09
C LEU A 6 13.71 3.56 1.27
N LEU A 7 12.45 3.34 1.67
CA LEU A 7 11.90 3.84 2.92
C LEU A 7 11.65 2.68 3.89
N CYS A 8 12.59 2.51 4.82
CA CYS A 8 12.55 1.48 5.85
C CYS A 8 11.89 1.98 7.13
N GLY A 9 11.13 1.12 7.80
CA GLY A 9 10.59 1.42 9.12
C GLY A 9 9.62 0.37 9.64
N GLU A 10 9.43 0.35 10.95
CA GLU A 10 8.51 -0.57 11.63
C GLU A 10 7.05 -0.37 11.18
N ALA A 11 6.18 -1.32 11.51
CA ALA A 11 4.74 -1.18 11.33
C ALA A 11 4.21 0.02 12.14
N GLY A 12 3.31 0.81 11.56
CA GLY A 12 2.72 1.97 12.23
C GLY A 12 3.63 3.19 12.39
N ILE A 13 4.87 3.19 11.85
CA ILE A 13 5.83 4.29 11.97
C ILE A 13 5.51 5.49 11.06
N GLY A 14 4.57 5.36 10.12
CA GLY A 14 4.14 6.45 9.26
C GLY A 14 4.63 6.37 7.80
N LYS A 15 5.16 5.24 7.32
CA LYS A 15 5.61 5.08 5.91
C LYS A 15 4.54 5.49 4.90
N SER A 16 3.35 4.92 4.98
CA SER A 16 2.25 5.22 4.06
C SER A 16 1.74 6.66 4.19
N ARG A 17 1.87 7.29 5.37
CA ARG A 17 1.53 8.70 5.57
C ARG A 17 2.50 9.62 4.83
N LEU A 18 3.79 9.30 4.84
CA LEU A 18 4.79 10.04 4.05
C LEU A 18 4.58 9.87 2.55
N VAL A 19 4.26 8.63 2.09
CA VAL A 19 3.91 8.38 0.69
C VAL A 19 2.72 9.23 0.26
N ARG A 20 1.65 9.23 1.08
CA ARG A 20 0.47 10.05 0.83
C ARG A 20 0.81 11.54 0.79
N HIS A 21 1.55 12.02 1.77
CA HIS A 21 1.97 13.42 1.82
C HIS A 21 2.79 13.83 0.60
N LEU A 22 3.71 12.99 0.13
CA LEU A 22 4.45 13.23 -1.12
C LEU A 22 3.49 13.38 -2.31
N ARG A 23 2.51 12.48 -2.45
CA ARG A 23 1.50 12.56 -3.51
C ARG A 23 0.69 13.86 -3.42
N ASP A 24 0.29 14.26 -2.20
CA ASP A 24 -0.46 15.49 -1.97
C ASP A 24 0.36 16.73 -2.34
N GLN A 25 1.68 16.74 -2.07
CA GLN A 25 2.59 17.82 -2.48
C GLN A 25 2.80 17.89 -4.00
N LEU A 26 2.67 16.77 -4.69
CA LEU A 26 2.77 16.69 -6.14
C LEU A 26 1.43 16.93 -6.86
N MET A 27 0.34 17.18 -6.11
CA MET A 27 -0.96 17.53 -6.71
C MET A 27 -0.84 18.80 -7.55
N GLY A 28 -1.27 18.72 -8.81
CA GLY A 28 -1.19 19.81 -9.78
C GLY A 28 0.04 19.74 -10.70
N GLU A 29 1.01 18.88 -10.41
CA GLU A 29 2.10 18.59 -11.34
C GLU A 29 1.67 17.54 -12.37
N HIS A 30 2.24 17.61 -13.56
CA HIS A 30 1.94 16.65 -14.64
C HIS A 30 2.89 15.46 -14.58
N TYR A 31 2.44 14.35 -13.99
CA TYR A 31 3.19 13.10 -13.90
C TYR A 31 2.26 11.90 -13.85
N GLU A 32 2.78 10.74 -14.21
CA GLU A 32 2.08 9.45 -14.11
C GLU A 32 2.36 8.78 -12.76
N THR A 33 1.32 8.20 -12.15
CA THR A 33 1.48 7.45 -10.90
C THR A 33 1.20 5.98 -11.11
N LEU A 34 2.16 5.13 -10.72
CA LEU A 34 1.99 3.68 -10.67
C LEU A 34 2.06 3.23 -9.21
N GLN A 35 1.11 2.43 -8.78
CA GLN A 35 1.09 1.92 -7.41
C GLN A 35 1.06 0.40 -7.41
N TYR A 36 2.12 -0.20 -6.84
CA TYR A 36 2.26 -1.63 -6.62
C TYR A 36 2.06 -1.92 -5.13
N GLN A 37 0.90 -2.49 -4.80
CA GLN A 37 0.56 -2.86 -3.43
C GLN A 37 0.88 -4.33 -3.19
N CYS A 38 1.86 -4.60 -2.33
CA CYS A 38 2.20 -5.96 -1.94
C CYS A 38 1.34 -6.42 -0.76
N SER A 39 1.05 -7.72 -0.69
CA SER A 39 0.18 -8.31 0.33
C SER A 39 0.75 -9.62 0.86
N PRO A 40 0.65 -9.90 2.18
CA PRO A 40 1.09 -11.16 2.76
C PRO A 40 0.36 -12.37 2.20
N HIS A 41 -0.89 -12.19 1.73
CA HIS A 41 -1.71 -13.26 1.17
C HIS A 41 -1.41 -13.57 -0.29
N ARG A 42 -0.55 -12.79 -0.96
CA ARG A 42 -0.25 -12.89 -2.39
C ARG A 42 1.24 -13.08 -2.71
N THR A 43 2.05 -13.40 -1.71
CA THR A 43 3.49 -13.64 -1.86
C THR A 43 3.84 -14.79 -2.81
N ASN A 44 2.90 -15.72 -3.03
CA ASN A 44 3.04 -16.84 -3.96
C ASN A 44 2.35 -16.59 -5.33
N THR A 45 1.76 -15.41 -5.54
CA THR A 45 1.12 -15.06 -6.81
C THR A 45 2.08 -14.21 -7.62
N VAL A 46 2.57 -14.77 -8.71
CA VAL A 46 3.56 -14.15 -9.58
C VAL A 46 3.06 -12.82 -10.14
N LEU A 47 3.87 -11.77 -9.98
CA LEU A 47 3.61 -10.41 -10.50
C LEU A 47 2.25 -9.83 -10.05
N TYR A 48 1.70 -10.28 -8.91
CA TYR A 48 0.37 -9.86 -8.46
C TYR A 48 0.18 -8.32 -8.45
N PRO A 49 1.07 -7.50 -7.86
CA PRO A 49 0.86 -6.06 -7.82
C PRO A 49 0.92 -5.42 -9.22
N VAL A 50 1.70 -6.00 -10.14
CA VAL A 50 1.81 -5.54 -11.52
C VAL A 50 0.55 -5.87 -12.31
N VAL A 51 0.08 -7.12 -12.19
CA VAL A 51 -1.17 -7.58 -12.82
C VAL A 51 -2.35 -6.74 -12.35
N THR A 52 -2.45 -6.49 -11.04
CA THR A 52 -3.52 -5.65 -10.47
C THR A 52 -3.49 -4.25 -11.05
N TYR A 53 -2.32 -3.61 -11.11
CA TYR A 53 -2.16 -2.30 -11.72
C TYR A 53 -2.55 -2.29 -13.21
N LEU A 54 -2.05 -3.26 -13.98
CA LEU A 54 -2.36 -3.34 -15.42
C LEU A 54 -3.85 -3.56 -15.69
N ARG A 55 -4.52 -4.42 -14.91
CA ARG A 55 -5.97 -4.62 -15.00
C ARG A 55 -6.73 -3.33 -14.74
N GLN A 56 -6.32 -2.58 -13.73
CA GLN A 56 -6.93 -1.29 -13.37
C GLN A 56 -6.75 -0.25 -14.49
N VAL A 57 -5.54 -0.08 -15.00
CA VAL A 57 -5.26 0.92 -16.04
C VAL A 57 -5.92 0.55 -17.38
N ALA A 58 -5.98 -0.74 -17.71
CA ALA A 58 -6.71 -1.22 -18.88
C ALA A 58 -8.24 -1.17 -18.70
N GLY A 59 -8.73 -0.91 -17.48
CA GLY A 59 -10.16 -0.92 -17.17
C GLY A 59 -10.81 -2.31 -17.30
N LEU A 60 -10.04 -3.39 -17.06
CA LEU A 60 -10.51 -4.76 -17.14
C LEU A 60 -11.41 -5.09 -15.95
N ALA A 61 -12.66 -5.46 -16.23
CA ALA A 61 -13.61 -5.97 -15.23
C ALA A 61 -13.75 -7.50 -15.36
N ASP A 62 -14.14 -8.15 -14.25
CA ASP A 62 -14.32 -9.61 -14.26
C ASP A 62 -15.54 -10.05 -15.10
N GLU A 63 -16.51 -9.16 -15.32
CA GLU A 63 -17.70 -9.39 -16.15
C GLU A 63 -17.45 -9.13 -17.65
N ASP A 64 -16.27 -8.61 -18.03
CA ASP A 64 -15.94 -8.34 -19.42
C ASP A 64 -15.88 -9.65 -20.22
N SER A 65 -16.50 -9.66 -21.41
CA SER A 65 -16.31 -10.76 -22.36
C SER A 65 -14.85 -10.82 -22.85
N ALA A 66 -14.40 -12.00 -23.29
CA ALA A 66 -13.04 -12.16 -23.80
C ALA A 66 -12.69 -11.16 -24.92
N SER A 67 -13.63 -10.87 -25.81
CA SER A 67 -13.44 -9.87 -26.88
C SER A 67 -13.30 -8.44 -26.33
N MET A 68 -14.05 -8.10 -25.27
CA MET A 68 -13.93 -6.80 -24.61
C MET A 68 -12.58 -6.66 -23.90
N GLN A 69 -12.13 -7.69 -23.19
CA GLN A 69 -10.81 -7.69 -22.53
C GLN A 69 -9.69 -7.52 -23.56
N GLN A 70 -9.76 -8.24 -24.71
CA GLN A 70 -8.80 -8.09 -25.79
C GLN A 70 -8.77 -6.68 -26.37
N GLN A 71 -9.93 -6.07 -26.59
CA GLN A 71 -10.03 -4.69 -27.11
C GLN A 71 -9.43 -3.68 -26.13
N LYS A 72 -9.72 -3.82 -24.84
CA LYS A 72 -9.16 -2.97 -23.78
C LYS A 72 -7.64 -3.09 -23.69
N LEU A 73 -7.12 -4.34 -23.76
CA LEU A 73 -5.68 -4.58 -23.79
C LEU A 73 -5.06 -3.97 -25.06
N ALA A 74 -5.63 -4.18 -26.23
CA ALA A 74 -5.11 -3.63 -27.49
C ALA A 74 -5.04 -2.09 -27.44
N THR A 75 -6.05 -1.44 -26.86
CA THR A 75 -6.05 0.00 -26.64
C THR A 75 -4.90 0.43 -25.71
N LEU A 76 -4.75 -0.24 -24.54
CA LEU A 76 -3.65 0.06 -23.60
C LEU A 76 -2.29 -0.11 -24.29
N MET A 77 -2.09 -1.17 -25.06
CA MET A 77 -0.83 -1.43 -25.77
C MET A 77 -0.55 -0.37 -26.84
N ALA A 78 -1.54 -0.05 -27.65
CA ALA A 78 -1.43 0.97 -28.71
C ALA A 78 -1.12 2.37 -28.11
N ASP A 79 -1.82 2.75 -27.04
CA ASP A 79 -1.60 4.02 -26.33
C ASP A 79 -0.17 4.10 -25.78
N ASN A 80 0.47 2.99 -25.45
CA ASN A 80 1.85 2.91 -24.98
C ASN A 80 2.84 2.56 -26.10
N GLY A 81 2.41 2.59 -27.37
CA GLY A 81 3.27 2.43 -28.53
C GLY A 81 3.73 0.99 -28.80
N PHE A 82 3.02 -0.01 -28.26
CA PHE A 82 3.28 -1.43 -28.54
C PHE A 82 2.36 -1.90 -29.66
N ASP A 83 2.95 -2.29 -30.77
CA ASP A 83 2.27 -2.77 -31.97
C ASP A 83 2.71 -4.20 -32.39
N ASP A 84 3.73 -4.73 -31.75
CA ASP A 84 4.21 -6.06 -32.02
C ASP A 84 3.36 -7.15 -31.34
N ARG A 85 3.01 -8.19 -32.12
CA ARG A 85 2.11 -9.26 -31.68
C ARG A 85 2.65 -10.06 -30.49
N ILE A 86 3.97 -10.22 -30.39
CA ILE A 86 4.59 -11.02 -29.33
C ILE A 86 4.41 -10.32 -28.00
N THR A 87 4.72 -9.02 -27.93
CA THR A 87 4.54 -8.23 -26.70
C THR A 87 3.07 -8.21 -26.28
N ILE A 88 2.12 -8.02 -27.22
CA ILE A 88 0.69 -8.05 -26.90
C ILE A 88 0.28 -9.44 -26.38
N ALA A 89 0.80 -10.53 -26.96
CA ALA A 89 0.53 -11.88 -26.49
C ALA A 89 1.09 -12.15 -25.08
N LEU A 90 2.28 -11.60 -24.74
CA LEU A 90 2.87 -11.71 -23.41
C LEU A 90 2.01 -10.98 -22.35
N PHE A 91 1.50 -9.78 -22.65
CA PHE A 91 0.60 -9.07 -21.75
C PHE A 91 -0.76 -9.76 -21.62
N ALA A 92 -1.29 -10.33 -22.70
CA ALA A 92 -2.54 -11.08 -22.66
C ALA A 92 -2.41 -12.36 -21.81
N ASP A 93 -1.30 -13.08 -21.93
CA ASP A 93 -0.99 -14.25 -21.10
C ASP A 93 -0.84 -13.85 -19.62
N LEU A 94 -0.07 -12.81 -19.35
CA LEU A 94 0.12 -12.26 -17.98
C LEU A 94 -1.21 -11.87 -17.31
N LEU A 95 -2.14 -11.28 -18.08
CA LEU A 95 -3.46 -10.85 -17.60
C LEU A 95 -4.52 -11.96 -17.67
N SER A 96 -4.16 -13.16 -18.12
CA SER A 96 -5.04 -14.32 -18.30
C SER A 96 -6.23 -14.04 -19.24
N ILE A 97 -6.01 -13.24 -20.29
CA ILE A 97 -7.03 -12.90 -21.28
C ILE A 97 -7.14 -14.02 -22.30
N GLN A 98 -8.32 -14.62 -22.45
CA GLN A 98 -8.57 -15.73 -23.35
C GLN A 98 -8.73 -15.29 -24.82
N GLY A 99 -8.43 -16.22 -25.76
CA GLY A 99 -8.72 -16.03 -27.18
C GLY A 99 -7.77 -15.10 -27.94
N HIS A 100 -6.65 -14.69 -27.34
CA HIS A 100 -5.57 -14.04 -28.08
C HIS A 100 -4.69 -15.11 -28.79
N ASP A 101 -3.82 -14.65 -29.68
CA ASP A 101 -2.91 -15.46 -30.51
C ASP A 101 -1.92 -16.30 -29.63
N GLN A 102 -2.43 -17.32 -28.92
CA GLN A 102 -1.60 -18.24 -28.10
C GLN A 102 -0.53 -18.97 -28.93
N ASP A 103 -0.76 -19.11 -30.23
CA ASP A 103 0.20 -19.71 -31.16
C ASP A 103 1.54 -18.95 -31.19
N GLN A 104 1.56 -17.66 -30.90
CA GLN A 104 2.79 -16.85 -30.87
C GLN A 104 3.77 -17.30 -29.77
N LEU A 105 3.26 -17.83 -28.66
CA LEU A 105 4.06 -18.30 -27.54
C LEU A 105 4.22 -19.81 -27.47
N ALA A 106 3.54 -20.59 -28.34
CA ALA A 106 3.49 -22.04 -28.28
C ALA A 106 4.87 -22.72 -28.38
N ASN A 107 5.83 -22.08 -29.05
CA ASN A 107 7.19 -22.59 -29.21
C ASN A 107 8.22 -21.94 -28.29
N VAL A 108 7.79 -21.14 -27.31
CA VAL A 108 8.66 -20.45 -26.35
C VAL A 108 8.70 -21.23 -25.03
N SER A 109 9.90 -21.54 -24.53
CA SER A 109 10.00 -22.21 -23.24
C SER A 109 9.48 -21.31 -22.10
N PRO A 110 8.95 -21.88 -21.00
CA PRO A 110 8.42 -21.10 -19.87
C PRO A 110 9.42 -20.07 -19.32
N ASP A 111 10.69 -20.44 -19.16
CA ASP A 111 11.74 -19.53 -18.68
C ASP A 111 11.98 -18.36 -19.62
N LYS A 112 12.00 -18.64 -20.93
CA LYS A 112 12.15 -17.60 -21.96
C LYS A 112 10.91 -16.71 -22.03
N CYS A 113 9.72 -17.26 -21.89
CA CYS A 113 8.47 -16.50 -21.80
C CYS A 113 8.50 -15.54 -20.60
N LYS A 114 8.89 -16.04 -19.42
CA LYS A 114 9.09 -15.19 -18.22
C LYS A 114 10.07 -14.05 -18.49
N ASP A 115 11.24 -14.34 -19.05
CA ASP A 115 12.25 -13.32 -19.35
C ASP A 115 11.74 -12.27 -20.33
N MET A 116 11.03 -12.69 -21.39
CA MET A 116 10.45 -11.78 -22.36
C MET A 116 9.34 -10.92 -21.72
N THR A 117 8.52 -11.48 -20.83
CA THR A 117 7.49 -10.74 -20.09
C THR A 117 8.11 -9.67 -19.20
N LEU A 118 9.15 -10.01 -18.44
CA LEU A 118 9.84 -9.06 -17.59
C LEU A 118 10.49 -7.92 -18.41
N GLU A 119 11.09 -8.26 -19.55
CA GLU A 119 11.67 -7.26 -20.45
C GLU A 119 10.59 -6.34 -21.05
N ALA A 120 9.45 -6.90 -21.47
CA ALA A 120 8.31 -6.13 -21.96
C ALA A 120 7.73 -5.19 -20.90
N LEU A 121 7.67 -5.62 -19.64
CA LEU A 121 7.25 -4.78 -18.51
C LEU A 121 8.24 -3.63 -18.23
N VAL A 122 9.54 -3.89 -18.31
CA VAL A 122 10.56 -2.82 -18.19
C VAL A 122 10.41 -1.81 -19.32
N GLN A 123 10.21 -2.27 -20.56
CA GLN A 123 9.97 -1.39 -21.71
C GLN A 123 8.65 -0.60 -21.56
N TYR A 124 7.61 -1.19 -21.00
CA TYR A 124 6.35 -0.48 -20.69
C TYR A 124 6.60 0.70 -19.75
N LEU A 125 7.32 0.47 -18.65
CA LEU A 125 7.68 1.53 -17.70
C LEU A 125 8.57 2.60 -18.35
N HIS A 126 9.51 2.20 -19.19
CA HIS A 126 10.39 3.13 -19.90
C HIS A 126 9.59 4.06 -20.83
N ARG A 127 8.72 3.49 -21.69
CA ARG A 127 7.88 4.27 -22.61
C ARG A 127 6.94 5.21 -21.87
N LEU A 128 6.37 4.75 -20.76
CA LEU A 128 5.52 5.58 -19.90
C LEU A 128 6.32 6.76 -19.33
N ALA A 129 7.52 6.52 -18.82
CA ALA A 129 8.41 7.54 -18.28
C ALA A 129 8.97 8.50 -19.36
N ASP A 130 9.05 8.07 -20.63
CA ASP A 130 9.44 8.92 -21.76
C ASP A 130 8.34 9.93 -22.13
N ARG A 131 7.09 9.55 -21.97
CA ARG A 131 5.94 10.41 -22.26
C ARG A 131 5.73 11.48 -21.19
N SER A 132 5.82 11.08 -19.94
CA SER A 132 5.64 11.95 -18.78
C SER A 132 6.54 11.49 -17.62
N PRO A 133 7.06 12.40 -16.77
CA PRO A 133 7.69 11.97 -15.53
C PRO A 133 6.77 11.01 -14.77
N ALA A 134 7.34 9.97 -14.17
CA ALA A 134 6.54 8.94 -13.51
C ALA A 134 7.00 8.71 -12.06
N LEU A 135 6.05 8.39 -11.19
CA LEU A 135 6.25 7.98 -9.81
C LEU A 135 5.74 6.55 -9.64
N LEU A 136 6.66 5.61 -9.45
CA LEU A 136 6.33 4.22 -9.09
C LEU A 136 6.43 4.05 -7.57
N ILE A 137 5.33 3.75 -6.94
CA ILE A 137 5.24 3.46 -5.51
C ILE A 137 5.09 1.96 -5.32
N VAL A 138 6.00 1.34 -4.58
CA VAL A 138 5.93 -0.08 -4.18
C VAL A 138 5.74 -0.13 -2.68
N GLU A 139 4.54 -0.43 -2.23
CA GLU A 139 4.23 -0.50 -0.80
C GLU A 139 4.39 -1.92 -0.26
N ASP A 140 4.97 -1.99 0.95
CA ASP A 140 5.18 -3.23 1.69
C ASP A 140 6.01 -4.28 0.93
N ALA A 141 7.12 -3.86 0.32
CA ALA A 141 7.99 -4.68 -0.54
C ALA A 141 8.56 -5.94 0.14
N HIS A 142 8.47 -6.05 1.47
CA HIS A 142 8.81 -7.29 2.20
C HIS A 142 7.83 -8.45 1.90
N TRP A 143 6.74 -8.19 1.16
CA TRP A 143 5.79 -9.17 0.65
C TRP A 143 5.89 -9.41 -0.87
N LEU A 144 6.97 -8.90 -1.51
CA LEU A 144 7.20 -9.14 -2.95
C LEU A 144 7.42 -10.62 -3.23
N ASP A 145 6.77 -11.11 -4.28
CA ASP A 145 7.12 -12.42 -4.86
C ASP A 145 8.47 -12.36 -5.61
N PRO A 146 9.16 -13.49 -5.79
CA PRO A 146 10.48 -13.49 -6.40
C PRO A 146 10.53 -12.94 -7.84
N THR A 147 9.43 -13.05 -8.59
CA THR A 147 9.38 -12.56 -9.98
C THR A 147 9.18 -11.05 -10.04
N THR A 148 8.35 -10.50 -9.14
CA THR A 148 8.23 -9.04 -8.98
C THR A 148 9.56 -8.44 -8.47
N LEU A 149 10.27 -9.13 -7.58
CA LEU A 149 11.59 -8.71 -7.14
C LEU A 149 12.61 -8.68 -8.30
N ASP A 150 12.59 -9.67 -9.20
CA ASP A 150 13.41 -9.70 -10.41
C ASP A 150 13.06 -8.53 -11.36
N LEU A 151 11.75 -8.28 -11.58
CA LEU A 151 11.30 -7.11 -12.35
C LEU A 151 11.84 -5.80 -11.74
N MET A 152 11.67 -5.60 -10.44
CA MET A 152 12.14 -4.39 -9.77
C MET A 152 13.66 -4.24 -9.88
N THR A 153 14.42 -5.33 -9.82
CA THR A 153 15.87 -5.30 -10.02
C THR A 153 16.21 -4.80 -11.42
N ARG A 154 15.56 -5.34 -12.47
CA ARG A 154 15.78 -4.90 -13.86
C ARG A 154 15.40 -3.42 -14.07
N VAL A 155 14.34 -2.96 -13.42
CA VAL A 155 13.93 -1.54 -13.48
C VAL A 155 14.98 -0.65 -12.81
N ILE A 156 15.42 -1.02 -11.60
CA ILE A 156 16.39 -0.25 -10.83
C ILE A 156 17.77 -0.20 -11.52
N ASP A 157 18.21 -1.27 -12.16
CA ASP A 157 19.44 -1.33 -12.93
C ASP A 157 19.43 -0.33 -14.10
N ARG A 158 18.27 -0.05 -14.69
CA ARG A 158 18.12 0.84 -15.86
C ARG A 158 17.53 2.20 -15.53
N ILE A 159 17.19 2.46 -14.26
CA ILE A 159 16.41 3.63 -13.85
C ILE A 159 17.05 4.96 -14.24
N ARG A 160 18.38 5.03 -14.28
CA ARG A 160 19.11 6.26 -14.64
C ARG A 160 18.78 6.78 -16.04
N GLN A 161 18.26 5.92 -16.91
CA GLN A 161 17.85 6.24 -18.27
C GLN A 161 16.36 6.64 -18.37
N MET A 162 15.62 6.60 -17.26
CA MET A 162 14.19 6.87 -17.22
C MET A 162 13.89 8.17 -16.45
N ARG A 163 12.81 8.86 -16.76
CA ARG A 163 12.26 9.94 -15.92
C ARG A 163 11.32 9.36 -14.87
N LEU A 164 11.87 8.48 -14.01
CA LEU A 164 11.12 7.67 -13.07
C LEU A 164 11.68 7.86 -11.66
N LEU A 165 10.82 8.22 -10.71
CA LEU A 165 11.09 8.12 -9.29
C LEU A 165 10.45 6.83 -8.76
N VAL A 166 11.25 5.95 -8.18
CA VAL A 166 10.75 4.74 -7.52
C VAL A 166 10.83 4.93 -6.01
N LEU A 167 9.70 4.80 -5.33
CA LEU A 167 9.60 4.85 -3.87
C LEU A 167 9.18 3.48 -3.35
N ILE A 168 10.04 2.82 -2.59
CA ILE A 168 9.81 1.46 -2.07
C ILE A 168 9.72 1.52 -0.54
N THR A 169 8.58 1.10 0.02
CA THR A 169 8.42 1.00 1.47
C THR A 169 8.54 -0.45 1.93
N PHE A 170 9.19 -0.67 3.07
CA PHE A 170 9.37 -2.02 3.63
C PHE A 170 9.68 -1.99 5.13
N ARG A 171 9.68 -3.18 5.77
CA ARG A 171 10.03 -3.35 7.17
C ARG A 171 11.52 -3.71 7.34
N PRO A 172 12.11 -3.51 8.53
CA PRO A 172 13.54 -3.74 8.78
C PRO A 172 14.02 -5.20 8.59
N ASP A 173 13.11 -6.16 8.60
CA ASP A 173 13.40 -7.57 8.32
C ASP A 173 13.68 -7.87 6.84
N PHE A 174 13.21 -7.01 5.94
CA PHE A 174 13.53 -7.11 4.52
C PHE A 174 14.87 -6.44 4.19
N ARG A 175 15.72 -7.15 3.45
CA ARG A 175 17.02 -6.65 3.00
C ARG A 175 17.03 -6.50 1.49
N PRO A 176 16.73 -5.31 0.97
CA PRO A 176 16.73 -5.07 -0.47
C PRO A 176 18.15 -5.19 -1.04
N VAL A 177 18.28 -5.96 -2.12
CA VAL A 177 19.56 -6.16 -2.83
C VAL A 177 20.11 -4.86 -3.44
N TRP A 178 19.29 -3.84 -3.56
CA TRP A 178 19.61 -2.56 -4.20
C TRP A 178 20.17 -1.50 -3.24
N ALA A 179 20.24 -1.79 -1.93
CA ALA A 179 20.58 -0.80 -0.91
C ALA A 179 21.98 -0.17 -1.09
N GLU A 180 22.89 -0.87 -1.77
CA GLU A 180 24.26 -0.42 -1.99
C GLU A 180 24.45 0.29 -3.35
N TYR A 181 23.40 0.45 -4.15
CA TYR A 181 23.52 1.10 -5.45
C TYR A 181 23.70 2.62 -5.30
N SER A 182 24.59 3.20 -6.08
CA SER A 182 24.96 4.63 -5.99
C SER A 182 23.82 5.61 -6.32
N HIS A 183 22.78 5.14 -7.01
CA HIS A 183 21.57 5.91 -7.38
C HIS A 183 20.37 5.58 -6.50
N VAL A 184 20.60 4.91 -5.39
CA VAL A 184 19.57 4.54 -4.42
C VAL A 184 19.78 5.31 -3.12
N THR A 185 18.74 6.03 -2.69
CA THR A 185 18.72 6.72 -1.40
C THR A 185 18.02 5.85 -0.37
N PHE A 186 18.69 5.55 0.72
CA PHE A 186 18.12 4.77 1.82
C PHE A 186 17.70 5.70 2.96
N LEU A 187 16.42 5.66 3.31
CA LEU A 187 15.84 6.43 4.42
C LEU A 187 15.28 5.48 5.48
N THR A 188 15.62 5.72 6.73
CA THR A 188 15.06 4.97 7.87
C THR A 188 14.16 5.88 8.68
N LEU A 189 12.91 5.45 8.88
CA LEU A 189 12.01 6.08 9.84
C LEU A 189 12.21 5.46 11.22
N ASN A 190 12.63 6.31 12.14
CA ASN A 190 12.76 5.94 13.54
C ASN A 190 11.52 6.34 14.33
N ARG A 191 11.35 5.73 15.50
CA ARG A 191 10.30 6.09 16.45
C ARG A 191 10.41 7.56 16.83
N LEU A 192 9.29 8.22 17.05
CA LEU A 192 9.26 9.62 17.44
C LEU A 192 9.95 9.82 18.79
N PRO A 193 10.87 10.79 18.90
CA PRO A 193 11.37 11.22 20.20
C PRO A 193 10.23 11.71 21.10
N ARG A 194 10.41 11.66 22.42
CA ARG A 194 9.38 12.06 23.40
C ARG A 194 8.77 13.44 23.11
N ARG A 195 9.57 14.39 22.66
CA ARG A 195 9.11 15.73 22.31
C ARG A 195 8.13 15.69 21.13
N GLN A 196 8.48 14.99 20.03
CA GLN A 196 7.61 14.90 18.86
C GLN A 196 6.35 14.08 19.13
N SER A 197 6.46 13.03 19.98
CA SER A 197 5.30 12.28 20.45
C SER A 197 4.34 13.17 21.26
N ALA A 198 4.87 14.05 22.10
CA ALA A 198 4.05 15.02 22.86
C ALA A 198 3.41 16.07 21.93
N GLU A 199 4.12 16.53 20.91
CA GLU A 199 3.59 17.44 19.87
C GLU A 199 2.45 16.77 19.06
N LEU A 200 2.60 15.48 18.73
CA LEU A 200 1.53 14.71 18.07
C LEU A 200 0.29 14.62 18.96
N ILE A 201 0.45 14.27 20.24
CA ILE A 201 -0.65 14.23 21.22
C ILE A 201 -1.33 15.62 21.32
N ALA A 202 -0.56 16.71 21.41
CA ALA A 202 -1.10 18.06 21.48
C ALA A 202 -1.90 18.43 20.23
N THR A 203 -1.47 17.98 19.06
CA THR A 203 -2.21 18.17 17.79
C THR A 203 -3.55 17.44 17.83
N MET A 204 -3.58 16.20 18.32
CA MET A 204 -4.80 15.40 18.41
C MET A 204 -5.81 15.95 19.43
N THR A 205 -5.33 16.59 20.50
CA THR A 205 -6.19 17.22 21.50
C THR A 205 -6.63 18.65 21.14
N GLY A 206 -6.30 19.12 19.92
CA GLY A 206 -6.59 20.49 19.51
C GLY A 206 -5.86 21.53 20.37
N GLY A 207 -4.70 21.19 20.92
CA GLY A 207 -3.90 22.03 21.80
C GLY A 207 -4.34 22.01 23.29
N LYS A 208 -5.39 21.27 23.63
CA LYS A 208 -5.84 21.12 25.04
C LYS A 208 -4.85 20.27 25.83
N VAL A 209 -4.62 20.68 27.06
CA VAL A 209 -3.65 20.02 27.94
C VAL A 209 -4.20 18.72 28.52
N LEU A 210 -3.47 17.62 28.36
CA LEU A 210 -3.77 16.34 29.04
C LEU A 210 -3.22 16.33 30.47
N PRO A 211 -3.85 15.60 31.39
CA PRO A 211 -3.24 15.29 32.68
C PRO A 211 -1.85 14.69 32.50
N GLN A 212 -0.87 15.16 33.28
CA GLN A 212 0.53 14.75 33.12
C GLN A 212 0.73 13.22 33.21
N GLU A 213 0.00 12.59 34.16
CA GLU A 213 0.04 11.13 34.33
C GLU A 213 -0.47 10.35 33.10
N VAL A 214 -1.51 10.86 32.41
CA VAL A 214 -2.03 10.26 31.16
C VAL A 214 -1.01 10.41 30.04
N GLN A 215 -0.48 11.62 29.87
CA GLN A 215 0.53 11.87 28.83
C GLN A 215 1.78 10.98 29.03
N GLN A 216 2.25 10.86 30.28
CA GLN A 216 3.39 9.99 30.59
C GLN A 216 3.09 8.52 30.32
N ALA A 217 1.89 8.04 30.65
CA ALA A 217 1.47 6.67 30.39
C ALA A 217 1.42 6.37 28.88
N ILE A 218 0.85 7.29 28.08
CA ILE A 218 0.82 7.17 26.61
C ILE A 218 2.24 7.10 26.06
N LEU A 219 3.09 8.05 26.42
CA LEU A 219 4.49 8.09 25.94
C LEU A 219 5.28 6.83 26.31
N ALA A 220 5.05 6.30 27.52
CA ALA A 220 5.72 5.09 27.97
C ALA A 220 5.25 3.82 27.23
N LYS A 221 3.93 3.70 26.95
CA LYS A 221 3.32 2.53 26.31
C LYS A 221 3.57 2.51 24.81
N THR A 222 3.46 3.65 24.15
CA THR A 222 3.54 3.73 22.68
C THR A 222 4.97 3.74 22.16
N ASP A 223 5.94 4.04 23.03
CA ASP A 223 7.37 4.09 22.72
C ASP A 223 7.69 4.82 21.41
N GLY A 224 6.93 5.91 21.14
CA GLY A 224 7.11 6.76 19.97
C GLY A 224 6.62 6.19 18.63
N VAL A 225 5.82 5.13 18.62
CA VAL A 225 5.16 4.63 17.40
C VAL A 225 3.92 5.48 17.11
N PRO A 226 3.90 6.27 16.01
CA PRO A 226 2.82 7.25 15.75
C PRO A 226 1.43 6.62 15.71
N LEU A 227 1.25 5.52 14.99
CA LEU A 227 -0.05 4.85 14.90
C LEU A 227 -0.55 4.38 16.27
N TYR A 228 0.36 3.91 17.15
CA TYR A 228 -0.04 3.49 18.49
C TYR A 228 -0.44 4.70 19.36
N ILE A 229 0.22 5.85 19.18
CA ILE A 229 -0.18 7.10 19.85
C ILE A 229 -1.58 7.51 19.37
N GLU A 230 -1.81 7.53 18.07
CA GLU A 230 -3.09 7.91 17.46
C GLU A 230 -4.23 7.01 17.96
N GLU A 231 -4.08 5.70 17.81
CA GLU A 231 -5.10 4.73 18.22
C GLU A 231 -5.39 4.74 19.73
N LEU A 232 -4.33 4.88 20.55
CA LEU A 232 -4.50 4.93 21.99
C LEU A 232 -5.21 6.22 22.43
N MET A 233 -4.86 7.35 21.84
CA MET A 233 -5.53 8.62 22.09
C MET A 233 -7.01 8.58 21.72
N GLU A 234 -7.34 8.05 20.52
CA GLU A 234 -8.73 7.88 20.09
C GLU A 234 -9.50 6.99 21.06
N SER A 235 -8.93 5.85 21.46
CA SER A 235 -9.56 4.96 22.44
C SER A 235 -9.84 5.65 23.77
N LEU A 236 -8.91 6.47 24.27
CA LEU A 236 -9.09 7.23 25.52
C LEU A 236 -10.18 8.29 25.40
N LEU A 237 -10.31 8.93 24.26
CA LEU A 237 -11.37 9.93 24.00
C LEU A 237 -12.74 9.26 23.85
N GLU A 238 -12.83 8.15 23.12
CA GLU A 238 -14.08 7.39 22.89
C GLU A 238 -14.64 6.77 24.18
N THR A 239 -13.78 6.24 25.06
CA THR A 239 -14.22 5.63 26.32
C THR A 239 -14.78 6.64 27.30
N GLY A 240 -14.64 7.95 27.02
CA GLY A 240 -15.13 9.00 27.89
C GLY A 240 -14.42 9.07 29.24
N LEU A 241 -13.27 8.42 29.38
CA LEU A 241 -12.41 8.47 30.59
C LEU A 241 -11.81 9.84 30.81
N LEU A 242 -11.67 10.60 29.73
CA LEU A 242 -11.25 12.00 29.75
C LEU A 242 -12.47 12.90 29.64
N ALA A 243 -12.67 13.76 30.63
CA ALA A 243 -13.64 14.85 30.56
C ALA A 243 -13.00 16.01 29.81
N GLU A 244 -13.64 16.44 28.72
CA GLU A 244 -13.19 17.57 27.95
C GLU A 244 -13.61 18.87 28.61
N GLY A 245 -12.64 19.72 28.97
CA GLY A 245 -12.83 21.09 29.41
C GLY A 245 -12.55 22.11 28.30
N ILE A 246 -12.51 23.39 28.63
CA ILE A 246 -12.25 24.47 27.67
C ILE A 246 -10.81 24.37 27.16
N ASP A 247 -9.82 24.33 28.05
CA ASP A 247 -8.39 24.36 27.72
C ASP A 247 -7.64 23.05 28.13
N SER A 248 -8.32 22.12 28.76
CA SER A 248 -7.70 20.91 29.30
C SER A 248 -8.67 19.75 29.40
N PHE A 249 -8.11 18.54 29.43
CA PHE A 249 -8.81 17.31 29.77
C PHE A 249 -8.60 16.99 31.26
N ALA A 250 -9.61 16.40 31.89
CA ALA A 250 -9.52 15.92 33.28
C ALA A 250 -9.87 14.40 33.29
N LEU A 251 -9.17 13.63 34.14
CA LEU A 251 -9.50 12.24 34.38
C LEU A 251 -10.81 12.14 35.20
N LYS A 252 -11.74 11.27 34.72
CA LYS A 252 -12.96 10.93 35.46
C LYS A 252 -12.77 9.82 36.48
N ALA A 253 -11.72 9.00 36.31
CA ALA A 253 -11.37 7.88 37.16
C ALA A 253 -9.84 7.78 37.32
N PRO A 254 -9.33 7.18 38.42
CA PRO A 254 -7.89 6.98 38.59
C PRO A 254 -7.28 6.16 37.43
N LEU A 255 -6.08 6.54 36.97
CA LEU A 255 -5.38 5.87 35.88
C LEU A 255 -5.14 4.37 36.13
N LYS A 256 -5.05 3.97 37.41
CA LYS A 256 -4.86 2.57 37.83
C LYS A 256 -6.04 1.64 37.46
N ASP A 257 -7.20 2.21 37.26
CA ASP A 257 -8.42 1.48 36.88
C ASP A 257 -8.56 1.39 35.33
N MET A 258 -7.64 2.02 34.60
CA MET A 258 -7.63 2.01 33.14
C MET A 258 -6.80 0.83 32.61
N VAL A 259 -7.45 -0.04 31.89
CA VAL A 259 -6.76 -1.09 31.13
C VAL A 259 -6.24 -0.47 29.83
N ILE A 260 -4.96 -0.04 29.86
CA ILE A 260 -4.28 0.41 28.63
C ILE A 260 -3.66 -0.83 27.98
N PRO A 261 -4.06 -1.20 26.74
CA PRO A 261 -3.52 -2.36 26.05
C PRO A 261 -1.99 -2.31 25.94
N ASP A 262 -1.32 -3.44 26.10
CA ASP A 262 0.14 -3.50 26.16
C ASP A 262 0.82 -3.44 24.77
N SER A 263 0.04 -3.53 23.71
CA SER A 263 0.52 -3.45 22.33
C SER A 263 -0.50 -2.84 21.39
N LEU A 264 -0.02 -2.28 20.27
CA LEU A 264 -0.88 -1.78 19.19
C LEU A 264 -1.83 -2.88 18.69
N GLN A 265 -1.34 -4.12 18.57
CA GLN A 265 -2.18 -5.24 18.12
C GLN A 265 -3.32 -5.51 19.10
N ALA A 266 -3.06 -5.52 20.41
CA ALA A 266 -4.08 -5.71 21.43
C ALA A 266 -5.13 -4.58 21.38
N LEU A 267 -4.69 -3.33 21.19
CA LEU A 267 -5.58 -2.18 21.05
C LEU A 267 -6.48 -2.29 19.82
N LEU A 268 -5.92 -2.65 18.68
CA LEU A 268 -6.70 -2.84 17.43
C LEU A 268 -7.69 -4.00 17.55
N MET A 269 -7.30 -5.10 18.20
CA MET A 269 -8.21 -6.21 18.46
C MET A 269 -9.36 -5.80 19.39
N GLU A 270 -9.07 -5.03 20.43
CA GLU A 270 -10.12 -4.50 21.31
C GLU A 270 -11.11 -3.59 20.56
N ARG A 271 -10.62 -2.74 19.63
CA ARG A 271 -11.49 -1.92 18.76
C ARG A 271 -12.36 -2.79 17.86
N VAL A 272 -11.80 -3.84 17.24
CA VAL A 272 -12.56 -4.78 16.41
C VAL A 272 -13.61 -5.50 17.26
N ASP A 273 -13.29 -5.87 18.51
CA ASP A 273 -14.23 -6.52 19.42
C ASP A 273 -15.40 -5.59 19.82
N ARG A 274 -15.16 -4.29 19.92
CA ARG A 274 -16.20 -3.28 20.20
C ARG A 274 -17.18 -3.05 19.05
N LEU A 275 -16.86 -3.48 17.82
CA LEU A 275 -17.77 -3.34 16.66
C LEU A 275 -19.05 -4.17 16.79
N GLY A 276 -19.12 -5.10 17.76
CA GLY A 276 -20.31 -5.90 17.98
C GLY A 276 -20.73 -6.67 16.72
N PRO A 277 -21.98 -6.49 16.24
CA PRO A 277 -22.48 -7.20 15.06
C PRO A 277 -21.71 -6.88 13.75
N VAL A 278 -21.07 -5.71 13.69
CA VAL A 278 -20.30 -5.27 12.51
C VAL A 278 -18.89 -5.89 12.47
N LYS A 279 -18.45 -6.56 13.56
CA LYS A 279 -17.16 -7.23 13.65
C LYS A 279 -16.97 -8.25 12.52
N GLU A 280 -17.99 -9.06 12.23
CA GLU A 280 -17.93 -10.07 11.17
C GLU A 280 -17.75 -9.45 9.80
N ILE A 281 -18.43 -8.33 9.53
CA ILE A 281 -18.27 -7.56 8.29
C ILE A 281 -16.83 -7.03 8.16
N ALA A 282 -16.28 -6.47 9.22
CA ALA A 282 -14.91 -5.97 9.24
C ALA A 282 -13.88 -7.09 9.01
N GLN A 283 -14.11 -8.28 9.59
CA GLN A 283 -13.26 -9.46 9.39
C GLN A 283 -13.31 -9.97 7.95
N ILE A 284 -14.51 -10.03 7.35
CA ILE A 284 -14.70 -10.40 5.95
C ILE A 284 -14.02 -9.36 5.03
N GLY A 285 -14.24 -8.07 5.26
CA GLY A 285 -13.57 -7.00 4.53
C GLY A 285 -12.05 -7.12 4.61
N ALA A 286 -11.50 -7.39 5.79
CA ALA A 286 -10.07 -7.61 5.98
C ALA A 286 -9.55 -8.86 5.23
N ALA A 287 -10.35 -9.91 5.10
CA ALA A 287 -10.02 -11.12 4.36
C ALA A 287 -10.07 -10.90 2.83
N ILE A 288 -11.00 -10.06 2.34
CA ILE A 288 -11.08 -9.67 0.93
C ILE A 288 -9.85 -8.85 0.54
N GLY A 289 -9.46 -7.86 1.35
CA GLY A 289 -8.30 -7.02 1.10
C GLY A 289 -8.47 -5.57 1.55
N ARG A 290 -7.57 -4.70 1.09
CA ARG A 290 -7.59 -3.27 1.44
C ARG A 290 -8.60 -2.45 0.64
N GLU A 291 -8.91 -2.89 -0.57
CA GLU A 291 -9.86 -2.26 -1.48
C GLU A 291 -10.81 -3.35 -2.00
N PHE A 292 -12.09 -3.11 -1.89
CA PHE A 292 -13.14 -3.98 -2.40
C PHE A 292 -14.38 -3.16 -2.72
N THR A 293 -15.19 -3.66 -3.66
CA THR A 293 -16.45 -3.00 -3.99
C THR A 293 -17.53 -3.37 -2.96
N TYR A 294 -18.52 -2.50 -2.82
CA TYR A 294 -19.68 -2.75 -1.97
C TYR A 294 -20.40 -4.05 -2.38
N GLU A 295 -20.52 -4.30 -3.70
CA GLU A 295 -21.15 -5.49 -4.27
C GLU A 295 -20.41 -6.77 -3.84
N LEU A 296 -19.07 -6.76 -3.85
CA LEU A 296 -18.25 -7.90 -3.42
C LEU A 296 -18.45 -8.17 -1.93
N LEU A 297 -18.42 -7.14 -1.10
CA LEU A 297 -18.66 -7.27 0.33
C LEU A 297 -20.07 -7.83 0.57
N ARG A 298 -21.09 -7.27 -0.08
CA ARG A 298 -22.48 -7.70 0.00
C ARG A 298 -22.68 -9.15 -0.43
N ALA A 299 -22.01 -9.59 -1.50
CA ALA A 299 -22.10 -10.96 -1.98
C ALA A 299 -21.45 -11.98 -1.01
N THR A 300 -20.50 -11.52 -0.18
CA THR A 300 -19.74 -12.37 0.74
C THR A 300 -20.36 -12.42 2.14
N VAL A 301 -21.15 -11.40 2.50
CA VAL A 301 -21.77 -11.26 3.83
C VAL A 301 -23.23 -11.64 3.73
N GLU A 302 -23.68 -12.65 4.48
CA GLU A 302 -25.11 -13.05 4.59
C GLU A 302 -25.90 -12.07 5.47
N ILE A 303 -25.85 -10.76 5.18
CA ILE A 303 -26.51 -9.73 6.01
C ILE A 303 -27.44 -8.88 5.13
N THR A 304 -28.48 -8.34 5.76
CA THR A 304 -29.45 -7.46 5.08
C THR A 304 -28.88 -6.06 4.82
N ASP A 305 -29.32 -5.42 3.73
CA ASP A 305 -28.89 -4.04 3.33
C ASP A 305 -29.04 -3.01 4.46
N SER A 306 -29.96 -3.23 5.43
CA SER A 306 -30.16 -2.35 6.58
C SER A 306 -29.09 -2.48 7.67
N GLN A 307 -28.22 -3.48 7.58
CA GLN A 307 -27.10 -3.72 8.52
C GLN A 307 -25.75 -3.32 7.91
N LEU A 308 -25.71 -3.08 6.59
CA LEU A 308 -24.54 -2.61 5.85
C LEU A 308 -24.50 -1.07 5.70
N ASN A 309 -25.63 -0.38 5.90
CA ASN A 309 -25.78 1.07 5.93
C ASN A 309 -25.83 1.57 7.38
#